data_4a5cb371a9a0fa77acbd9073110b2b90
#
_entry.id   4a5cb371a9a0fa77acbd9073110b2b90
#
_cell.length_a   1.000
_cell.length_b   1.000
_cell.length_c   1.000
_cell.angle_alpha   90.00
_cell.angle_beta   90.00
_cell.angle_gamma   90.00
#
_symmetry.space_group_name_H-M   'P 1'
#
loop_
_entity.id
_entity.type
_entity.pdbx_description
1 polymer ?
#
loop_
_entity_poly.entity_id
_entity_poly.type
_entity_poly.pdbx_seq_one_letter_code
_entity_poly.pdbx_strand_id
1 'polypeptide(L)'
;MRLEGNVIARSGEIMAKIDFRNKINWRRRYRSPQGVETEREILRIFESDRGRIINSPAIRRLQQKTQVFPLERNAAVRTRLTHSLEVQQVGRYIAKEVLSRLKEQKLLERYGLDELTGPFESIVEMACLMHDIGNPPFGHFGEAAINDWFSQRLFPGDAATQPLTDDRCVVAALRLQEGDSQLNELRRKVRQ
;
A
#
# COMPACT_ATOMS: atom_id res chain seq x y z
N MET A 1 23.62 3.30 30.57
CA MET A 1 22.43 2.52 30.92
C MET A 1 22.09 1.67 29.70
N ARG A 2 22.51 0.41 29.73
CA ARG A 2 22.30 -0.53 28.60
C ARG A 2 20.84 -1.01 28.65
N LEU A 3 20.10 -0.78 27.59
CA LEU A 3 18.78 -1.42 27.39
C LEU A 3 19.02 -2.74 26.64
N GLU A 4 19.34 -3.77 27.38
CA GLU A 4 19.20 -5.14 26.89
C GLU A 4 17.72 -5.53 27.01
N GLY A 5 16.97 -5.23 25.97
CA GLY A 5 15.60 -5.68 25.81
C GLY A 5 15.55 -6.98 25.01
N ASN A 6 15.87 -8.11 25.65
CA ASN A 6 15.49 -9.41 25.12
C ASN A 6 13.97 -9.50 25.20
N VAL A 7 13.29 -9.28 24.06
CA VAL A 7 11.90 -9.71 23.88
C VAL A 7 11.94 -11.24 23.74
N ILE A 8 11.81 -11.93 24.85
CA ILE A 8 11.60 -13.38 24.89
C ILE A 8 10.21 -13.63 24.33
N ALA A 9 10.15 -14.01 23.07
CA ALA A 9 8.95 -14.55 22.47
C ALA A 9 8.60 -15.86 23.20
N ARG A 10 7.45 -15.91 23.85
CA ARG A 10 6.84 -17.14 24.33
C ARG A 10 6.43 -17.95 23.10
N SER A 11 6.94 -19.17 23.00
CA SER A 11 6.86 -20.15 21.91
C SER A 11 8.02 -20.04 20.91
N GLY A 12 8.77 -21.14 20.78
CA GLY A 12 9.99 -21.26 19.98
C GLY A 12 9.78 -21.27 18.46
N GLU A 13 8.94 -20.40 17.95
CA GLU A 13 8.89 -20.06 16.54
C GLU A 13 9.98 -19.02 16.28
N ILE A 14 10.98 -19.44 15.54
CA ILE A 14 11.95 -18.54 14.91
C ILE A 14 11.13 -17.63 13.99
N MET A 15 10.86 -16.41 14.47
CA MET A 15 10.24 -15.39 13.61
C MET A 15 11.02 -15.34 12.29
N ALA A 16 10.35 -15.61 11.19
CA ALA A 16 10.95 -15.62 9.88
C ALA A 16 11.66 -14.27 9.69
N LYS A 17 12.98 -14.32 9.48
CA LYS A 17 13.81 -13.13 9.28
C LYS A 17 13.26 -12.37 8.07
N ILE A 18 12.83 -11.15 8.26
CA ILE A 18 12.42 -10.27 7.15
C ILE A 18 13.66 -9.97 6.31
N ASP A 19 13.63 -10.32 5.03
CA ASP A 19 14.64 -9.94 4.05
C ASP A 19 13.96 -9.03 3.00
N PHE A 20 14.35 -7.77 2.98
CA PHE A 20 13.77 -6.76 2.10
C PHE A 20 14.15 -6.97 0.62
N ARG A 21 15.23 -7.69 0.30
CA ARG A 21 15.54 -8.09 -1.08
C ARG A 21 14.40 -8.88 -1.71
N ASN A 22 13.70 -9.68 -0.92
CA ASN A 22 12.54 -10.45 -1.36
C ASN A 22 11.21 -9.67 -1.32
N LYS A 23 11.19 -8.49 -0.71
CA LYS A 23 9.99 -7.66 -0.58
C LYS A 23 9.98 -6.48 -1.54
N ILE A 24 11.13 -5.87 -1.77
CA ILE A 24 11.26 -4.75 -2.70
C ILE A 24 11.35 -5.29 -4.11
N ASN A 25 10.32 -5.00 -4.91
CA ASN A 25 10.24 -5.44 -6.29
C ASN A 25 10.18 -4.22 -7.22
N TRP A 26 11.18 -4.06 -8.07
CA TRP A 26 11.26 -2.99 -9.08
C TRP A 26 10.74 -3.41 -10.46
N ARG A 27 10.30 -4.66 -10.63
CA ARG A 27 9.73 -5.14 -11.88
C ARG A 27 8.34 -4.55 -12.07
N ARG A 28 8.13 -3.97 -13.26
CA ARG A 28 6.84 -3.45 -13.66
C ARG A 28 6.05 -4.51 -14.42
N ARG A 29 4.73 -4.47 -14.32
CA ARG A 29 3.85 -5.36 -15.09
C ARG A 29 4.04 -5.16 -16.59
N TYR A 30 4.29 -3.94 -17.03
CA TYR A 30 4.51 -3.58 -18.42
C TYR A 30 5.80 -2.75 -18.55
N ARG A 31 6.60 -3.02 -19.61
CA ARG A 31 7.83 -2.28 -19.94
C ARG A 31 8.81 -2.20 -18.74
N SER A 32 9.05 -3.34 -18.13
CA SER A 32 10.07 -3.44 -17.10
C SER A 32 11.45 -3.30 -17.73
N PRO A 33 12.35 -2.45 -17.20
CA PRO A 33 13.74 -2.43 -17.61
C PRO A 33 14.37 -3.80 -17.43
N GLN A 34 15.22 -4.21 -18.35
CA GLN A 34 16.01 -5.44 -18.27
C GLN A 34 17.44 -5.12 -17.82
N GLY A 35 18.12 -6.08 -17.21
CA GLY A 35 19.52 -5.92 -16.80
C GLY A 35 19.73 -4.92 -15.67
N VAL A 36 18.78 -4.82 -14.73
CA VAL A 36 18.88 -3.93 -13.57
C VAL A 36 19.65 -4.67 -12.47
N GLU A 37 20.87 -4.23 -12.17
CA GLU A 37 21.78 -4.90 -11.24
C GLU A 37 22.26 -3.99 -10.11
N THR A 38 22.20 -2.68 -10.28
CA THR A 38 22.74 -1.74 -9.31
C THR A 38 21.65 -0.98 -8.54
N GLU A 39 21.96 -0.59 -7.28
CA GLU A 39 21.07 0.27 -6.46
C GLU A 39 20.67 1.54 -7.23
N ARG A 40 21.60 2.15 -7.95
CA ARG A 40 21.32 3.38 -8.73
C ARG A 40 20.28 3.16 -9.81
N GLU A 41 20.31 2.01 -10.49
CA GLU A 41 19.34 1.67 -11.54
C GLU A 41 17.95 1.39 -10.94
N ILE A 42 17.92 0.67 -9.82
CA ILE A 42 16.70 0.42 -9.06
C ILE A 42 16.08 1.74 -8.61
N LEU A 43 16.87 2.64 -8.03
CA LEU A 43 16.43 3.95 -7.58
C LEU A 43 15.85 4.78 -8.74
N ARG A 44 16.49 4.77 -9.93
CA ARG A 44 15.96 5.46 -11.13
C ARG A 44 14.58 4.96 -11.54
N ILE A 45 14.29 3.67 -11.34
CA ILE A 45 12.96 3.11 -11.61
C ILE A 45 11.95 3.70 -10.64
N PHE A 46 12.24 3.72 -9.35
CA PHE A 46 11.34 4.27 -8.34
C PHE A 46 11.16 5.78 -8.50
N GLU A 47 12.21 6.55 -8.83
CA GLU A 47 12.08 7.97 -9.14
C GLU A 47 11.21 8.22 -10.37
N SER A 48 11.32 7.38 -11.40
CA SER A 48 10.41 7.44 -12.55
C SER A 48 8.96 7.13 -12.16
N ASP A 49 8.72 6.17 -11.26
CA ASP A 49 7.39 5.84 -10.77
C ASP A 49 6.83 6.96 -9.88
N ARG A 50 7.66 7.57 -9.04
CA ARG A 50 7.31 8.76 -8.26
C ARG A 50 6.85 9.91 -9.14
N GLY A 51 7.57 10.19 -10.24
CA GLY A 51 7.17 11.19 -11.21
C GLY A 51 5.80 10.89 -11.84
N ARG A 52 5.51 9.62 -12.15
CA ARG A 52 4.19 9.20 -12.65
C ARG A 52 3.08 9.39 -11.63
N ILE A 53 3.34 9.05 -10.36
CA ILE A 53 2.38 9.22 -9.27
C ILE A 53 2.05 10.69 -9.09
N ILE A 54 3.06 11.56 -8.96
CA ILE A 54 2.87 13.00 -8.75
C ILE A 54 2.09 13.63 -9.92
N ASN A 55 2.35 13.21 -11.16
CA ASN A 55 1.67 13.71 -12.34
C ASN A 55 0.32 13.03 -12.62
N SER A 56 -0.10 12.08 -11.78
CA SER A 56 -1.36 11.36 -11.99
C SER A 56 -2.58 12.26 -11.74
N PRO A 57 -3.68 12.05 -12.49
CA PRO A 57 -4.93 12.75 -12.21
C PRO A 57 -5.47 12.47 -10.82
N ALA A 58 -5.17 11.29 -10.23
CA ALA A 58 -5.60 10.91 -8.91
C ALA A 58 -5.02 11.84 -7.83
N ILE A 59 -3.71 12.10 -7.86
CA ILE A 59 -3.05 13.05 -6.95
C ILE A 59 -3.60 14.46 -7.16
N ARG A 60 -3.74 14.92 -8.40
CA ARG A 60 -4.26 16.27 -8.69
C ARG A 60 -5.67 16.49 -8.17
N ARG A 61 -6.52 15.45 -8.17
CA ARG A 61 -7.87 15.55 -7.59
C ARG A 61 -7.90 15.78 -6.09
N LEU A 62 -6.84 15.38 -5.37
CA LEU A 62 -6.75 15.62 -3.92
C LEU A 62 -6.64 17.11 -3.59
N GLN A 63 -6.17 17.96 -4.51
CA GLN A 63 -6.11 19.39 -4.33
C GLN A 63 -7.50 20.03 -4.19
N GLN A 64 -8.50 19.48 -4.88
CA GLN A 64 -9.87 20.00 -4.86
C GLN A 64 -10.73 19.44 -3.73
N LYS A 65 -10.17 18.52 -2.93
CA LYS A 65 -10.87 17.90 -1.79
C LYS A 65 -10.33 18.47 -0.49
N THR A 66 -11.20 19.03 0.30
CA THR A 66 -10.87 19.48 1.66
C THR A 66 -10.74 18.29 2.59
N GLN A 67 -9.95 18.45 3.66
CA GLN A 67 -9.75 17.36 4.64
C GLN A 67 -10.96 17.25 5.58
N VAL A 68 -11.46 18.36 6.09
CA VAL A 68 -12.52 18.37 7.11
C VAL A 68 -13.69 19.29 6.71
N PHE A 69 -13.40 20.51 6.28
CA PHE A 69 -14.44 21.52 6.00
C PHE A 69 -14.78 21.55 4.52
N PRO A 70 -15.99 21.12 4.11
CA PRO A 70 -16.38 21.15 2.70
C PRO A 70 -16.58 22.61 2.24
N LEU A 71 -16.24 22.87 0.99
CA LEU A 71 -16.46 24.17 0.30
C LEU A 71 -15.70 25.36 0.90
N GLU A 72 -14.72 25.12 1.77
CA GLU A 72 -13.90 26.19 2.34
C GLU A 72 -12.90 26.71 1.29
N ARG A 73 -12.85 28.05 1.14
CA ARG A 73 -11.95 28.74 0.20
C ARG A 73 -10.71 29.35 0.87
N ASN A 74 -10.65 29.26 2.19
CA ASN A 74 -9.53 29.80 2.95
C ASN A 74 -8.27 28.93 2.68
N ALA A 75 -7.19 29.57 2.20
CA ALA A 75 -5.92 28.90 1.92
C ALA A 75 -5.25 28.27 3.16
N ALA A 76 -5.65 28.69 4.37
CA ALA A 76 -5.18 28.08 5.62
C ALA A 76 -5.81 26.71 5.90
N VAL A 77 -6.92 26.37 5.23
CA VAL A 77 -7.56 25.07 5.38
C VAL A 77 -6.85 24.02 4.53
N ARG A 78 -6.47 22.92 5.17
CA ARG A 78 -5.76 21.82 4.51
C ARG A 78 -6.63 21.12 3.48
N THR A 79 -6.08 20.93 2.30
CA THR A 79 -6.63 20.02 1.31
C THR A 79 -6.09 18.60 1.56
N ARG A 80 -6.71 17.59 0.97
CA ARG A 80 -6.18 16.22 1.03
C ARG A 80 -4.79 16.11 0.41
N LEU A 81 -4.47 16.94 -0.60
CA LEU A 81 -3.13 16.97 -1.19
C LEU A 81 -2.09 17.52 -0.21
N THR A 82 -2.38 18.64 0.47
CA THR A 82 -1.43 19.21 1.45
C THR A 82 -1.22 18.26 2.63
N HIS A 83 -2.27 17.58 3.08
CA HIS A 83 -2.16 16.52 4.08
C HIS A 83 -1.29 15.36 3.58
N SER A 84 -1.49 14.89 2.36
CA SER A 84 -0.66 13.82 1.78
C SER A 84 0.82 14.19 1.68
N LEU A 85 1.13 15.47 1.40
CA LEU A 85 2.51 15.97 1.42
C LEU A 85 3.12 16.00 2.83
N GLU A 86 2.32 16.37 3.83
CA GLU A 86 2.77 16.32 5.24
C GLU A 86 3.06 14.88 5.67
N VAL A 87 2.16 13.95 5.37
CA VAL A 87 2.34 12.51 5.66
C VAL A 87 3.56 11.96 4.92
N GLN A 88 3.77 12.34 3.66
CA GLN A 88 4.95 11.98 2.89
C GLN A 88 6.24 12.44 3.59
N GLN A 89 6.30 13.69 4.04
CA GLN A 89 7.48 14.25 4.72
C GLN A 89 7.78 13.52 6.02
N VAL A 90 6.75 13.24 6.83
CA VAL A 90 6.88 12.48 8.08
C VAL A 90 7.35 11.04 7.80
N GLY A 91 6.74 10.37 6.83
CA GLY A 91 7.11 9.01 6.45
C GLY A 91 8.54 8.92 5.96
N ARG A 92 8.98 9.87 5.14
CA ARG A 92 10.37 9.98 4.70
C ARG A 92 11.33 10.16 5.88
N TYR A 93 11.00 11.04 6.81
CA TYR A 93 11.82 11.26 8.02
C TYR A 93 11.96 9.97 8.83
N ILE A 94 10.85 9.26 9.07
CA ILE A 94 10.85 7.99 9.80
C ILE A 94 11.70 6.94 9.06
N ALA A 95 11.56 6.82 7.74
CA ALA A 95 12.34 5.88 6.95
C ALA A 95 13.85 6.14 7.08
N LYS A 96 14.27 7.41 7.00
CA LYS A 96 15.68 7.81 7.19
C LYS A 96 16.18 7.50 8.58
N GLU A 97 15.40 7.78 9.60
CA GLU A 97 15.78 7.51 10.98
C GLU A 97 15.94 5.99 11.23
N VAL A 98 15.04 5.18 10.69
CA VAL A 98 15.13 3.71 10.77
C VAL A 98 16.40 3.23 10.07
N LEU A 99 16.66 3.68 8.85
CA LEU A 99 17.86 3.29 8.09
C LEU A 99 19.15 3.71 8.80
N SER A 100 19.19 4.93 9.40
CA SER A 100 20.33 5.40 10.18
C SER A 100 20.62 4.49 11.37
N ARG A 101 19.59 4.15 12.15
CA ARG A 101 19.74 3.24 13.29
C ARG A 101 20.17 1.83 12.88
N LEU A 102 19.64 1.31 11.78
CA LEU A 102 20.07 0.01 11.25
C LEU A 102 21.52 0.04 10.79
N LYS A 103 21.96 1.15 10.19
CA LYS A 103 23.36 1.37 9.76
C LYS A 103 24.30 1.42 10.96
N GLU A 104 23.96 2.20 12.01
CA GLU A 104 24.74 2.31 13.23
C GLU A 104 24.92 0.96 13.93
N GLN A 105 23.87 0.14 13.91
CA GLN A 105 23.87 -1.20 14.48
C GLN A 105 24.46 -2.28 13.55
N LYS A 106 24.90 -1.91 12.35
CA LYS A 106 25.41 -2.84 11.30
C LYS A 106 24.42 -3.95 10.94
N LEU A 107 23.15 -3.59 10.89
CA LEU A 107 22.05 -4.52 10.61
C LEU A 107 21.49 -4.43 9.18
N LEU A 108 21.96 -3.48 8.36
CA LEU A 108 21.43 -3.31 6.99
C LEU A 108 21.55 -4.59 6.16
N GLU A 109 22.72 -5.23 6.16
CA GLU A 109 22.96 -6.49 5.45
C GLU A 109 22.06 -7.62 5.96
N ARG A 110 21.87 -7.69 7.27
CA ARG A 110 20.99 -8.69 7.91
C ARG A 110 19.56 -8.63 7.38
N TYR A 111 19.07 -7.42 7.08
CA TYR A 111 17.73 -7.19 6.57
C TYR A 111 17.69 -7.05 5.05
N GLY A 112 18.82 -7.18 4.36
CA GLY A 112 18.92 -7.04 2.90
C GLY A 112 18.62 -5.63 2.41
N LEU A 113 19.03 -4.61 3.19
CA LEU A 113 18.85 -3.19 2.87
C LEU A 113 20.17 -2.49 2.52
N ASP A 114 21.28 -3.20 2.52
CA ASP A 114 22.64 -2.68 2.26
C ASP A 114 22.74 -1.94 0.92
N GLU A 115 22.10 -2.49 -0.13
CA GLU A 115 22.05 -1.92 -1.47
C GLU A 115 20.63 -1.39 -1.84
N LEU A 116 19.74 -1.26 -0.86
CA LEU A 116 18.34 -0.90 -1.10
C LEU A 116 17.85 0.26 -0.22
N THR A 117 18.77 1.01 0.39
CA THR A 117 18.42 2.14 1.28
C THR A 117 17.64 3.22 0.56
N GLY A 118 18.11 3.67 -0.60
CA GLY A 118 17.44 4.66 -1.43
C GLY A 118 16.08 4.18 -1.95
N PRO A 119 16.00 2.98 -2.56
CA PRO A 119 14.73 2.37 -2.94
C PRO A 119 13.73 2.23 -1.80
N PHE A 120 14.16 1.83 -0.60
CA PHE A 120 13.29 1.72 0.58
C PHE A 120 12.69 3.07 0.96
N GLU A 121 13.52 4.13 1.06
CA GLU A 121 13.06 5.50 1.32
C GLU A 121 12.03 5.95 0.28
N SER A 122 12.32 5.74 -1.01
CA SER A 122 11.46 6.15 -2.11
C SER A 122 10.10 5.43 -2.08
N ILE A 123 10.07 4.13 -1.74
CA ILE A 123 8.80 3.36 -1.61
C ILE A 123 7.96 3.92 -0.46
N VAL A 124 8.55 4.14 0.72
CA VAL A 124 7.81 4.69 1.88
C VAL A 124 7.26 6.07 1.54
N GLU A 125 8.05 6.92 0.91
CA GLU A 125 7.64 8.25 0.48
C GLU A 125 6.45 8.20 -0.50
N MET A 126 6.50 7.33 -1.51
CA MET A 126 5.41 7.14 -2.46
C MET A 126 4.16 6.57 -1.80
N ALA A 127 4.30 5.60 -0.91
CA ALA A 127 3.17 5.01 -0.20
C ALA A 127 2.46 6.06 0.67
N CYS A 128 3.23 6.87 1.40
CA CYS A 128 2.70 7.97 2.20
C CYS A 128 1.98 9.02 1.33
N LEU A 129 2.53 9.37 0.17
CA LEU A 129 1.88 10.31 -0.75
C LEU A 129 0.55 9.78 -1.28
N MET A 130 0.45 8.48 -1.50
CA MET A 130 -0.73 7.83 -2.09
C MET A 130 -1.78 7.37 -1.08
N HIS A 131 -1.54 7.48 0.22
CA HIS A 131 -2.38 6.86 1.26
C HIS A 131 -3.87 7.21 1.15
N ASP A 132 -4.18 8.39 0.63
CA ASP A 132 -5.56 8.91 0.53
C ASP A 132 -6.20 8.68 -0.87
N ILE A 133 -5.45 8.05 -1.80
CA ILE A 133 -5.97 7.71 -3.13
C ILE A 133 -6.88 6.50 -3.03
N GLY A 134 -8.08 6.63 -3.59
CA GLY A 134 -9.03 5.52 -3.66
C GLY A 134 -9.98 5.45 -2.47
N ASN A 135 -9.85 6.31 -1.48
CA ASN A 135 -10.84 6.39 -0.41
C ASN A 135 -12.23 6.67 -0.97
N PRO A 136 -13.23 5.81 -0.68
CA PRO A 136 -14.57 5.99 -1.18
C PRO A 136 -15.26 7.20 -0.52
N PRO A 137 -16.35 7.70 -1.11
CA PRO A 137 -17.23 8.63 -0.43
C PRO A 137 -17.69 8.05 0.91
N PHE A 138 -17.82 8.91 1.92
CA PHE A 138 -18.20 8.53 3.29
C PHE A 138 -17.17 7.69 4.07
N GLY A 139 -15.92 7.61 3.63
CA GLY A 139 -14.82 6.97 4.33
C GLY A 139 -15.12 5.52 4.72
N HIS A 140 -14.91 5.16 6.00
CA HIS A 140 -15.11 3.79 6.49
C HIS A 140 -16.53 3.25 6.32
N PHE A 141 -17.55 4.11 6.34
CA PHE A 141 -18.92 3.70 6.07
C PHE A 141 -19.08 3.26 4.60
N GLY A 142 -18.47 4.00 3.68
CA GLY A 142 -18.44 3.62 2.27
C GLY A 142 -17.64 2.34 2.02
N GLU A 143 -16.52 2.15 2.70
CA GLU A 143 -15.74 0.90 2.65
C GLU A 143 -16.55 -0.30 3.14
N ALA A 144 -17.25 -0.15 4.28
CA ALA A 144 -18.11 -1.20 4.81
C ALA A 144 -19.21 -1.58 3.80
N ALA A 145 -19.89 -0.59 3.24
CA ALA A 145 -20.92 -0.83 2.23
C ALA A 145 -20.39 -1.54 0.97
N ILE A 146 -19.18 -1.18 0.51
CA ILE A 146 -18.50 -1.84 -0.61
C ILE A 146 -18.16 -3.29 -0.24
N ASN A 147 -17.58 -3.51 0.94
CA ASN A 147 -17.22 -4.84 1.42
C ASN A 147 -18.45 -5.74 1.57
N ASP A 148 -19.53 -5.23 2.15
CA ASP A 148 -20.78 -5.95 2.28
C ASP A 148 -21.35 -6.33 0.91
N TRP A 149 -21.35 -5.38 -0.02
CA TRP A 149 -21.87 -5.62 -1.37
C TRP A 149 -21.06 -6.70 -2.10
N PHE A 150 -19.74 -6.68 -2.03
CA PHE A 150 -18.87 -7.70 -2.64
C PHE A 150 -18.99 -9.04 -1.92
N SER A 151 -19.04 -9.05 -0.58
CA SER A 151 -19.17 -10.27 0.20
C SER A 151 -20.42 -11.02 -0.15
N GLN A 152 -21.57 -10.34 -0.25
CA GLN A 152 -22.84 -10.94 -0.63
C GLN A 152 -22.81 -11.55 -2.04
N ARG A 153 -22.02 -10.98 -2.95
CA ARG A 153 -21.96 -11.41 -4.35
C ARG A 153 -20.88 -12.45 -4.66
N LEU A 154 -19.79 -12.43 -3.92
CA LEU A 154 -18.68 -13.37 -4.12
C LEU A 154 -18.80 -14.61 -3.24
N PHE A 155 -19.52 -14.52 -2.10
CA PHE A 155 -19.66 -15.59 -1.12
C PHE A 155 -21.14 -15.84 -0.76
N PRO A 156 -21.98 -16.23 -1.72
CA PRO A 156 -23.42 -16.37 -1.49
C PRO A 156 -23.80 -17.51 -0.53
N GLY A 157 -22.86 -18.27 0.01
CA GLY A 157 -23.07 -19.37 0.95
C GLY A 157 -22.66 -19.12 2.40
N ASP A 158 -21.96 -18.02 2.68
CA ASP A 158 -21.52 -17.68 4.04
C ASP A 158 -22.58 -16.81 4.73
N ALA A 159 -23.50 -17.48 5.42
CA ALA A 159 -24.38 -16.97 6.47
C ALA A 159 -25.36 -15.82 6.17
N ALA A 160 -26.62 -16.11 6.37
CA ALA A 160 -27.73 -15.21 6.78
C ALA A 160 -28.21 -14.12 5.83
N THR A 161 -27.73 -14.01 4.62
CA THR A 161 -28.29 -13.12 3.60
C THR A 161 -28.92 -13.96 2.50
N GLN A 162 -30.18 -13.70 2.19
CA GLN A 162 -30.88 -14.34 1.09
C GLN A 162 -30.02 -14.26 -0.19
N PRO A 163 -29.93 -15.36 -0.95
CA PRO A 163 -29.21 -15.34 -2.20
C PRO A 163 -29.80 -14.22 -3.07
N LEU A 164 -28.97 -13.30 -3.52
CA LEU A 164 -29.37 -12.38 -4.56
C LEU A 164 -29.62 -13.22 -5.82
N THR A 165 -30.87 -13.58 -6.06
CA THR A 165 -31.36 -14.42 -7.15
C THR A 165 -31.35 -13.68 -8.47
N ASP A 166 -30.39 -12.78 -8.70
CA ASP A 166 -30.47 -11.93 -9.85
C ASP A 166 -29.16 -11.88 -10.62
N ASP A 167 -29.25 -11.61 -11.92
CA ASP A 167 -28.17 -11.41 -12.92
C ASP A 167 -27.09 -10.37 -12.51
N ARG A 168 -27.17 -9.83 -11.32
CA ARG A 168 -26.28 -8.83 -10.73
C ARG A 168 -25.14 -9.41 -9.91
N CYS A 169 -24.99 -10.72 -9.83
CA CYS A 169 -23.83 -11.32 -9.18
C CYS A 169 -22.55 -10.92 -9.92
N VAL A 170 -21.55 -10.41 -9.20
CA VAL A 170 -20.26 -10.04 -9.79
C VAL A 170 -19.62 -11.22 -10.53
N VAL A 171 -19.84 -12.45 -10.03
CA VAL A 171 -19.37 -13.68 -10.66
C VAL A 171 -19.99 -13.86 -12.04
N ALA A 172 -21.32 -13.67 -12.16
CA ALA A 172 -22.02 -13.76 -13.44
C ALA A 172 -21.64 -12.58 -14.37
N ALA A 173 -21.54 -11.37 -13.83
CA ALA A 173 -21.16 -10.18 -14.60
C ALA A 173 -19.73 -10.28 -15.16
N LEU A 174 -18.81 -10.92 -14.44
CA LEU A 174 -17.44 -11.16 -14.88
C LEU A 174 -17.28 -12.46 -15.69
N ARG A 175 -18.38 -13.20 -15.92
CA ARG A 175 -18.37 -14.51 -16.58
C ARG A 175 -17.39 -15.51 -15.96
N LEU A 176 -17.19 -15.43 -14.64
CA LEU A 176 -16.34 -16.36 -13.92
C LEU A 176 -17.13 -17.60 -13.51
N GLN A 177 -16.51 -18.77 -13.59
CA GLN A 177 -17.11 -20.04 -13.17
C GLN A 177 -16.55 -20.47 -11.81
N GLU A 178 -17.31 -21.27 -11.06
CA GLU A 178 -16.80 -21.91 -9.85
C GLU A 178 -15.60 -22.80 -10.21
N GLY A 179 -14.48 -22.61 -9.47
CA GLY A 179 -13.21 -23.27 -9.77
C GLY A 179 -12.25 -22.44 -10.63
N ASP A 180 -12.70 -21.30 -11.17
CA ASP A 180 -11.82 -20.40 -11.91
C ASP A 180 -10.72 -19.82 -10.97
N SER A 181 -9.49 -19.86 -11.44
CA SER A 181 -8.35 -19.32 -10.70
C SER A 181 -8.49 -17.82 -10.42
N GLN A 182 -9.09 -17.06 -11.34
CA GLN A 182 -9.34 -15.63 -11.17
C GLN A 182 -10.38 -15.36 -10.07
N LEU A 183 -11.44 -16.17 -10.00
CA LEU A 183 -12.45 -16.07 -8.95
C LEU A 183 -11.83 -16.39 -7.57
N ASN A 184 -11.03 -17.42 -7.48
CA ASN A 184 -10.34 -17.81 -6.25
C ASN A 184 -9.35 -16.73 -5.79
N GLU A 185 -8.63 -16.12 -6.72
CA GLU A 185 -7.73 -15.01 -6.40
C GLU A 185 -8.51 -13.76 -5.93
N LEU A 186 -9.63 -13.44 -6.58
CA LEU A 186 -10.49 -12.32 -6.19
C LEU A 186 -11.07 -12.53 -4.79
N ARG A 187 -11.60 -13.74 -4.51
CA ARG A 187 -12.11 -14.12 -3.18
C ARG A 187 -11.03 -14.01 -2.10
N ARG A 188 -9.79 -14.41 -2.41
CA ARG A 188 -8.66 -14.27 -1.48
C ARG A 188 -8.35 -12.81 -1.18
N LYS A 189 -8.35 -11.93 -2.20
CA LYS A 189 -8.06 -10.49 -2.03
C LYS A 189 -9.14 -9.74 -1.26
N VAL A 190 -10.40 -10.17 -1.35
CA VAL A 190 -11.52 -9.53 -0.63
C VAL A 190 -11.57 -9.96 0.85
N ARG A 191 -11.01 -11.12 1.21
CA ARG A 191 -10.96 -11.61 2.60
C ARG A 191 -9.76 -11.08 3.42
N GLN A 192 -8.81 -10.40 2.80
CA GLN A 192 -7.66 -9.75 3.45
C GLN A 192 -7.95 -8.29 3.76
#